data_981b01abebcc2c7a9539316d1ea349e1
#
_entry.id   981b01abebcc2c7a9539316d1ea349e1
#
_cell.length_a   1.000
_cell.length_b   1.000
_cell.length_c   1.000
_cell.angle_alpha   90.00
_cell.angle_beta   90.00
_cell.angle_gamma   90.00
#
_symmetry.space_group_name_H-M   'P 1'
#
loop_
_entity.id
_entity.type
_entity.pdbx_description
1 polymer ?
#
loop_
_entity_poly.entity_id
_entity_poly.type
_entity_poly.pdbx_seq_one_letter_code
_entity_poly.pdbx_strand_id
1 'polypeptide(L)'
;LAFLGEFTAVSFCWCPTGSFYNYVTYVFFLISVICLYLGLSRGKGGLLFAAGMALGCNVLARFSNLPEAAMIVGVWAYGIICWLEERKGIAQDCDDIAGNAETEDKKARKKAAGRRLRKKLLQDTGVCLAGYLTALLVLFGYIQIRYGMDAYVRGIQRLFSMTEVATDYTAASMILGMFDWYLQNLYWEIRMCVFLIVGMIAVGLLEFAAACVRDSYAGKDTIKKVLRILEWTVSALLAVIMVFWLYRQGFCATEYTHYGAIIWPGVTFLTLTLLVTLWRIFTPSAPKEEKLVSGLIFLIVLITSLGSNNKLYPSMNNLFLALPYMNWQFYRFCKYAGSFRWKRVTLSAAPAKCIFGGFFLLFFIQVGLFGRSFVFVEGTG
;
A
#
# COMPACT_ATOMS: atom_id res chain seq x y z
N LEU A 1 -10.31 11.12 -8.93
CA LEU A 1 -9.48 9.92 -8.64
C LEU A 1 -9.74 9.40 -7.24
N ALA A 2 -9.69 10.22 -6.17
CA ALA A 2 -10.01 9.80 -4.81
C ALA A 2 -11.44 9.25 -4.71
N PHE A 3 -12.42 9.94 -5.29
CA PHE A 3 -13.82 9.50 -5.34
C PHE A 3 -14.00 8.18 -6.11
N LEU A 4 -13.31 8.02 -7.25
CA LEU A 4 -13.28 6.75 -7.98
C LEU A 4 -12.63 5.64 -7.15
N GLY A 5 -11.57 5.94 -6.42
CA GLY A 5 -10.93 5.01 -5.50
C GLY A 5 -11.86 4.56 -4.39
N GLU A 6 -12.56 5.49 -3.75
CA GLU A 6 -13.52 5.18 -2.68
C GLU A 6 -14.74 4.46 -3.19
N PHE A 7 -15.32 4.89 -4.31
CA PHE A 7 -16.43 4.18 -4.94
C PHE A 7 -16.05 2.74 -5.32
N THR A 8 -14.84 2.57 -5.83
CA THR A 8 -14.28 1.28 -6.17
C THR A 8 -14.09 0.42 -4.91
N ALA A 9 -13.54 1.00 -3.84
CA ALA A 9 -13.33 0.30 -2.58
C ALA A 9 -14.64 -0.11 -1.91
N VAL A 10 -15.66 0.74 -1.93
CA VAL A 10 -17.00 0.42 -1.43
C VAL A 10 -17.63 -0.71 -2.24
N SER A 11 -17.37 -0.78 -3.54
CA SER A 11 -17.85 -1.87 -4.40
C SER A 11 -17.21 -3.22 -4.09
N PHE A 12 -16.01 -3.23 -3.52
CA PHE A 12 -15.33 -4.46 -3.06
C PHE A 12 -15.78 -4.92 -1.67
N CYS A 13 -16.25 -4.01 -0.86
CA CYS A 13 -16.86 -4.40 0.39
C CYS A 13 -18.20 -5.02 0.03
N TRP A 14 -18.40 -6.29 0.30
CA TRP A 14 -19.72 -6.90 0.30
C TRP A 14 -20.69 -5.91 0.91
N CYS A 15 -21.58 -5.38 0.09
CA CYS A 15 -22.51 -4.39 0.54
C CYS A 15 -23.86 -5.06 0.85
N PRO A 16 -23.96 -5.84 1.93
CA PRO A 16 -25.28 -6.16 2.43
C PRO A 16 -25.84 -4.85 3.00
N THR A 17 -27.12 -4.74 2.99
CA THR A 17 -27.90 -3.64 3.54
C THR A 17 -27.73 -3.43 5.06
N GLY A 18 -26.71 -4.04 5.69
CA GLY A 18 -26.45 -3.99 7.13
C GLY A 18 -24.99 -3.58 7.46
N SER A 19 -24.85 -2.92 8.61
CA SER A 19 -23.52 -2.55 9.15
C SER A 19 -22.80 -3.78 9.66
N PHE A 20 -21.95 -4.39 8.84
CA PHE A 20 -21.10 -5.48 9.26
C PHE A 20 -19.88 -5.00 10.03
N TYR A 21 -19.38 -5.82 10.95
CA TYR A 21 -18.17 -5.57 11.72
C TYR A 21 -16.95 -5.21 10.86
N ASN A 22 -16.89 -5.69 9.64
CA ASN A 22 -15.83 -5.34 8.69
C ASN A 22 -15.82 -3.85 8.34
N TYR A 23 -16.98 -3.21 8.12
CA TYR A 23 -17.05 -1.77 7.82
C TYR A 23 -16.60 -0.92 9.01
N VAL A 24 -17.04 -1.32 10.21
CA VAL A 24 -16.62 -0.67 11.46
C VAL A 24 -15.09 -0.74 11.58
N THR A 25 -14.51 -1.89 11.26
CA THR A 25 -13.06 -2.10 11.21
C THR A 25 -12.37 -1.10 10.27
N TYR A 26 -12.87 -0.93 9.04
CA TYR A 26 -12.26 -0.02 8.07
C TYR A 26 -12.37 1.44 8.47
N VAL A 27 -13.49 1.84 9.06
CA VAL A 27 -13.65 3.19 9.59
C VAL A 27 -12.62 3.47 10.69
N PHE A 28 -12.43 2.55 11.63
CA PHE A 28 -11.41 2.71 12.67
C PHE A 28 -9.99 2.71 12.10
N PHE A 29 -9.71 1.89 11.10
CA PHE A 29 -8.42 1.93 10.40
C PHE A 29 -8.16 3.28 9.76
N LEU A 30 -9.12 3.79 9.00
CA LEU A 30 -8.98 5.06 8.33
C LEU A 30 -8.74 6.20 9.33
N ILE A 31 -9.52 6.23 10.42
CA ILE A 31 -9.34 7.19 11.50
C ILE A 31 -7.93 7.06 12.09
N SER A 32 -7.46 5.83 12.37
CA SER A 32 -6.13 5.58 12.93
C SER A 32 -5.03 6.09 12.00
N VAL A 33 -5.09 5.78 10.70
CA VAL A 33 -4.09 6.22 9.71
C VAL A 33 -4.05 7.74 9.61
N ILE A 34 -5.21 8.39 9.49
CA ILE A 34 -5.30 9.84 9.39
C ILE A 34 -4.76 10.49 10.67
N CYS A 35 -5.17 9.99 11.83
CA CYS A 35 -4.73 10.52 13.12
C CYS A 35 -3.23 10.27 13.36
N LEU A 36 -2.68 9.11 13.01
CA LEU A 36 -1.24 8.85 13.07
C LEU A 36 -0.48 9.79 12.14
N TYR A 37 -0.91 9.89 10.89
CA TYR A 37 -0.28 10.79 9.92
C TYR A 37 -0.28 12.24 10.39
N LEU A 38 -1.44 12.78 10.76
CA LEU A 38 -1.57 14.16 11.21
C LEU A 38 -0.90 14.39 12.57
N GLY A 39 -0.96 13.42 13.46
CA GLY A 39 -0.33 13.48 14.79
C GLY A 39 1.18 13.56 14.70
N LEU A 40 1.79 12.68 13.88
CA LEU A 40 3.23 12.63 13.68
C LEU A 40 3.76 13.80 12.85
N SER A 41 3.08 14.13 11.72
CA SER A 41 3.53 15.22 10.83
C SER A 41 3.38 16.60 11.47
N ARG A 42 2.34 16.82 12.29
CA ARG A 42 2.06 18.11 12.97
C ARG A 42 2.51 18.15 14.42
N GLY A 43 3.04 17.06 14.98
CA GLY A 43 3.46 16.96 16.38
C GLY A 43 2.31 17.09 17.39
N LYS A 44 1.08 16.67 17.04
CA LYS A 44 -0.11 16.81 17.88
C LYS A 44 -0.41 15.51 18.66
N GLY A 45 -0.07 15.50 19.95
CA GLY A 45 -0.28 14.34 20.83
C GLY A 45 -1.75 13.91 20.96
N GLY A 46 -2.70 14.85 20.96
CA GLY A 46 -4.13 14.51 20.99
C GLY A 46 -4.58 13.66 19.79
N LEU A 47 -3.99 13.86 18.61
CA LEU A 47 -4.26 13.02 17.44
C LEU A 47 -3.61 11.63 17.58
N LEU A 48 -2.44 11.53 18.22
CA LEU A 48 -1.81 10.23 18.51
C LEU A 48 -2.66 9.45 19.53
N PHE A 49 -3.21 10.12 20.52
CA PHE A 49 -4.16 9.51 21.45
C PHE A 49 -5.41 9.00 20.74
N ALA A 50 -6.01 9.83 19.86
CA ALA A 50 -7.17 9.43 19.06
C ALA A 50 -6.88 8.26 18.12
N ALA A 51 -5.68 8.21 17.54
CA ALA A 51 -5.21 7.07 16.74
C ALA A 51 -5.16 5.78 17.57
N GLY A 52 -4.58 5.86 18.77
CA GLY A 52 -4.57 4.74 19.70
C GLY A 52 -5.97 4.28 20.09
N MET A 53 -6.88 5.21 20.42
CA MET A 53 -8.28 4.90 20.70
C MET A 53 -8.95 4.15 19.53
N ALA A 54 -8.78 4.63 18.32
CA ALA A 54 -9.35 3.98 17.13
C ALA A 54 -8.80 2.55 16.94
N LEU A 55 -7.49 2.33 17.15
CA LEU A 55 -6.90 0.98 17.12
C LEU A 55 -7.46 0.08 18.22
N GLY A 56 -7.66 0.60 19.43
CA GLY A 56 -8.27 -0.16 20.52
C GLY A 56 -9.73 -0.54 20.24
N CYS A 57 -10.53 0.38 19.71
CA CYS A 57 -11.89 0.10 19.27
C CYS A 57 -11.92 -0.94 18.15
N ASN A 58 -10.95 -0.90 17.26
CA ASN A 58 -10.86 -1.84 16.15
C ASN A 58 -10.63 -3.29 16.58
N VAL A 59 -9.77 -3.51 17.57
CA VAL A 59 -9.55 -4.86 18.15
C VAL A 59 -10.83 -5.40 18.79
N LEU A 60 -11.64 -4.55 19.37
CA LEU A 60 -12.90 -4.96 19.98
C LEU A 60 -14.01 -5.18 18.96
N ALA A 61 -13.98 -4.47 17.83
CA ALA A 61 -14.87 -4.76 16.70
C ALA A 61 -14.57 -6.14 16.09
N ARG A 62 -13.29 -6.53 16.06
CA ARG A 62 -12.87 -7.83 15.55
C ARG A 62 -11.55 -8.24 16.22
N PHE A 63 -11.57 -9.34 16.99
CA PHE A 63 -10.37 -9.80 17.72
C PHE A 63 -9.19 -10.14 16.80
N SER A 64 -9.44 -10.63 15.58
CA SER A 64 -8.38 -10.89 14.59
C SER A 64 -7.65 -9.64 14.12
N ASN A 65 -8.09 -8.44 14.49
CA ASN A 65 -7.40 -7.18 14.22
C ASN A 65 -6.31 -6.86 15.27
N LEU A 66 -6.08 -7.72 16.24
CA LEU A 66 -5.01 -7.55 17.23
C LEU A 66 -3.64 -7.26 16.59
N PRO A 67 -3.22 -7.91 15.46
CA PRO A 67 -1.98 -7.57 14.77
C PRO A 67 -1.89 -6.12 14.30
N GLU A 68 -3.02 -5.44 14.14
CA GLU A 68 -3.11 -4.05 13.69
C GLU A 68 -2.55 -3.05 14.72
N ALA A 69 -2.43 -3.46 15.98
CA ALA A 69 -1.68 -2.71 16.99
C ALA A 69 -0.21 -2.47 16.56
N ALA A 70 0.33 -3.29 15.65
CA ALA A 70 1.64 -3.08 15.04
C ALA A 70 1.75 -1.75 14.26
N MET A 71 0.64 -1.08 13.95
CA MET A 71 0.65 0.29 13.40
C MET A 71 1.45 1.29 14.25
N ILE A 72 1.61 1.01 15.55
CA ILE A 72 2.48 1.80 16.45
C ILE A 72 3.93 1.80 16.00
N VAL A 73 4.38 0.78 15.24
CA VAL A 73 5.70 0.74 14.62
C VAL A 73 5.90 1.92 13.65
N GLY A 74 4.82 2.43 13.05
CA GLY A 74 4.84 3.64 12.23
C GLY A 74 5.36 4.87 12.96
N VAL A 75 5.07 4.98 14.27
CA VAL A 75 5.60 6.04 15.15
C VAL A 75 7.12 5.97 15.21
N TRP A 76 7.67 4.76 15.39
CA TRP A 76 9.10 4.56 15.49
C TRP A 76 9.81 4.77 14.15
N ALA A 77 9.23 4.21 13.08
CA ALA A 77 9.78 4.38 11.73
C ALA A 77 9.87 5.85 11.35
N TYR A 78 8.80 6.64 11.58
CA TYR A 78 8.80 8.06 11.31
C TYR A 78 9.80 8.84 12.17
N GLY A 79 9.88 8.53 13.45
CA GLY A 79 10.86 9.15 14.34
C GLY A 79 12.29 8.88 13.90
N ILE A 80 12.61 7.64 13.49
CA ILE A 80 13.93 7.27 12.96
C ILE A 80 14.22 8.01 11.66
N ILE A 81 13.25 8.12 10.74
CA ILE A 81 13.39 8.89 9.50
C ILE A 81 13.73 10.35 9.81
N CYS A 82 12.98 11.00 10.69
CA CYS A 82 13.23 12.39 11.08
C CYS A 82 14.64 12.57 11.69
N TRP A 83 15.07 11.63 12.53
CA TRP A 83 16.39 11.66 13.13
C TRP A 83 17.53 11.47 12.12
N LEU A 84 17.33 10.57 11.14
CA LEU A 84 18.31 10.37 10.07
C LEU A 84 18.46 11.62 9.21
N GLU A 85 17.38 12.34 8.95
CA GLU A 85 17.40 13.62 8.23
C GLU A 85 18.12 14.71 9.04
N GLU A 86 17.82 14.82 10.36
CA GLU A 86 18.51 15.75 11.26
C GLU A 86 20.02 15.47 11.30
N ARG A 87 20.42 14.19 11.37
CA ARG A 87 21.84 13.79 11.34
C ARG A 87 22.54 14.14 10.03
N LYS A 88 21.84 14.04 8.89
CA LYS A 88 22.40 14.43 7.59
C LYS A 88 22.60 15.95 7.52
N GLY A 89 21.62 16.74 8.00
CA GLY A 89 21.78 18.21 8.09
C GLY A 89 22.97 18.59 8.97
N ILE A 90 23.09 18.01 10.16
CA ILE A 90 24.27 18.24 11.05
C ILE A 90 25.60 17.85 10.36
N ALA A 91 25.60 16.84 9.50
CA ALA A 91 26.80 16.44 8.77
C ALA A 91 27.17 17.47 7.70
N GLN A 92 26.20 17.95 6.93
CA GLN A 92 26.41 18.97 5.88
C GLN A 92 26.86 20.32 6.45
N ASP A 93 26.18 20.83 7.49
CA ASP A 93 26.54 22.09 8.15
C ASP A 93 27.99 22.08 8.70
N CYS A 94 28.52 20.90 9.07
CA CYS A 94 29.88 20.79 9.59
C CYS A 94 30.93 20.56 8.51
N ASP A 95 30.59 20.05 7.36
CA ASP A 95 31.53 19.85 6.25
C ASP A 95 31.82 21.19 5.53
N ASP A 96 30.91 22.18 5.66
CA ASP A 96 31.06 23.54 5.10
C ASP A 96 31.96 24.45 5.96
N ILE A 97 32.29 24.07 7.21
CA ILE A 97 33.11 24.86 8.16
C ILE A 97 34.36 24.04 8.52
N ALA A 98 35.43 24.15 7.75
CA ALA A 98 36.65 23.34 7.96
C ALA A 98 37.49 23.78 9.19
N GLY A 99 37.62 22.91 10.20
CA GLY A 99 38.57 23.10 11.33
C GLY A 99 38.49 22.00 12.41
N ASN A 100 39.65 21.65 12.97
CA ASN A 100 39.83 20.52 13.89
C ASN A 100 39.15 20.63 15.29
N ALA A 101 38.59 21.79 15.67
CA ALA A 101 37.88 22.01 16.94
C ALA A 101 36.41 21.46 16.90
N GLU A 102 35.95 21.01 15.75
CA GLU A 102 34.58 20.67 15.47
C GLU A 102 34.14 19.24 15.79
N THR A 103 35.09 18.32 15.99
CA THR A 103 34.77 16.87 16.17
C THR A 103 34.04 16.60 17.47
N GLU A 104 34.30 17.36 18.52
CA GLU A 104 33.61 17.21 19.82
C GLU A 104 32.21 17.83 19.81
N ASP A 105 32.04 19.02 19.22
CA ASP A 105 30.74 19.67 19.09
C ASP A 105 29.80 18.87 18.18
N LYS A 106 30.30 18.36 17.05
CA LYS A 106 29.60 17.44 16.17
C LYS A 106 29.11 16.17 16.88
N LYS A 107 29.96 15.60 17.75
CA LYS A 107 29.64 14.43 18.55
C LYS A 107 28.61 14.74 19.63
N ALA A 108 28.69 15.91 20.26
CA ALA A 108 27.76 16.39 21.26
C ALA A 108 26.39 16.65 20.65
N ARG A 109 26.31 17.32 19.50
CA ARG A 109 25.04 17.57 18.73
C ARG A 109 24.37 16.26 18.30
N LYS A 110 25.13 15.30 17.75
CA LYS A 110 24.60 13.96 17.39
C LYS A 110 24.06 13.20 18.60
N LYS A 111 24.74 13.31 19.76
CA LYS A 111 24.31 12.69 21.02
C LYS A 111 23.02 13.35 21.55
N ALA A 112 22.93 14.68 21.46
CA ALA A 112 21.75 15.44 21.85
C ALA A 112 20.53 15.10 20.96
N ALA A 113 20.71 15.03 19.64
CA ALA A 113 19.70 14.59 18.68
C ALA A 113 19.18 13.18 19.02
N GLY A 114 20.07 12.23 19.33
CA GLY A 114 19.68 10.88 19.74
C GLY A 114 18.86 10.84 21.04
N ARG A 115 19.19 11.69 22.03
CA ARG A 115 18.40 11.81 23.29
C ARG A 115 17.02 12.40 23.01
N ARG A 116 16.92 13.42 22.16
CA ARG A 116 15.63 14.03 21.76
C ARG A 116 14.76 13.00 21.05
N LEU A 117 15.32 12.25 20.10
CA LEU A 117 14.60 11.17 19.43
C LEU A 117 14.02 10.18 20.44
N ARG A 118 14.87 9.63 21.32
CA ARG A 118 14.42 8.63 22.31
C ARG A 118 13.27 9.18 23.18
N LYS A 119 13.41 10.42 23.67
CA LYS A 119 12.35 11.07 24.47
C LYS A 119 11.07 11.20 23.68
N LYS A 120 11.15 11.67 22.43
CA LYS A 120 9.99 11.85 21.55
C LYS A 120 9.31 10.51 21.23
N LEU A 121 10.09 9.49 20.87
CA LEU A 121 9.58 8.15 20.59
C LEU A 121 8.82 7.57 21.80
N LEU A 122 9.39 7.66 22.99
CA LEU A 122 8.73 7.19 24.21
C LEU A 122 7.44 7.97 24.50
N GLN A 123 7.48 9.29 24.30
CA GLN A 123 6.32 10.15 24.52
C GLN A 123 5.21 9.84 23.51
N ASP A 124 5.50 9.83 22.20
CA ASP A 124 4.53 9.60 21.13
C ASP A 124 3.94 8.18 21.24
N THR A 125 4.78 7.18 21.53
CA THR A 125 4.33 5.80 21.80
C THR A 125 3.46 5.71 23.04
N GLY A 126 3.87 6.35 24.14
CA GLY A 126 3.11 6.37 25.39
C GLY A 126 1.73 7.00 25.21
N VAL A 127 1.63 8.10 24.46
CA VAL A 127 0.36 8.77 24.18
C VAL A 127 -0.55 7.89 23.32
N CYS A 128 -0.02 7.26 22.28
CA CYS A 128 -0.77 6.35 21.43
C CYS A 128 -1.24 5.11 22.21
N LEU A 129 -0.37 4.52 23.02
CA LEU A 129 -0.70 3.38 23.87
C LEU A 129 -1.73 3.75 24.96
N ALA A 130 -1.64 4.95 25.52
CA ALA A 130 -2.65 5.44 26.47
C ALA A 130 -4.04 5.53 25.82
N GLY A 131 -4.13 6.02 24.57
CA GLY A 131 -5.38 6.02 23.82
C GLY A 131 -5.92 4.59 23.60
N TYR A 132 -5.05 3.68 23.18
CA TYR A 132 -5.38 2.27 22.97
C TYR A 132 -5.93 1.59 24.23
N LEU A 133 -5.22 1.74 25.35
CA LEU A 133 -5.63 1.19 26.63
C LEU A 133 -6.92 1.84 27.14
N THR A 134 -7.12 3.16 26.91
CA THR A 134 -8.35 3.85 27.30
C THR A 134 -9.56 3.25 26.57
N ALA A 135 -9.46 2.99 25.27
CA ALA A 135 -10.54 2.34 24.51
C ALA A 135 -10.86 0.95 25.08
N LEU A 136 -9.83 0.14 25.36
CA LEU A 136 -10.02 -1.19 25.95
C LEU A 136 -10.67 -1.11 27.33
N LEU A 137 -10.18 -0.22 28.21
CA LEU A 137 -10.72 -0.07 29.57
C LEU A 137 -12.18 0.39 29.57
N VAL A 138 -12.53 1.35 28.72
CA VAL A 138 -13.93 1.83 28.60
C VAL A 138 -14.84 0.71 28.13
N LEU A 139 -14.44 -0.04 27.11
CA LEU A 139 -15.28 -1.09 26.53
C LEU A 139 -15.33 -2.33 27.44
N PHE A 140 -14.23 -2.73 28.04
CA PHE A 140 -14.25 -3.82 29.03
C PHE A 140 -15.02 -3.43 30.31
N GLY A 141 -14.90 -2.17 30.75
CA GLY A 141 -15.70 -1.64 31.84
C GLY A 141 -17.20 -1.71 31.53
N TYR A 142 -17.61 -1.31 30.32
CA TYR A 142 -18.99 -1.42 29.87
C TYR A 142 -19.46 -2.89 29.84
N ILE A 143 -18.64 -3.80 29.28
CA ILE A 143 -18.95 -5.25 29.23
C ILE A 143 -19.11 -5.81 30.65
N GLN A 144 -18.19 -5.45 31.54
CA GLN A 144 -18.24 -5.91 32.94
C GLN A 144 -19.54 -5.45 33.62
N ILE A 145 -19.94 -4.20 33.45
CA ILE A 145 -21.13 -3.62 34.10
C ILE A 145 -22.42 -4.23 33.51
N ARG A 146 -22.45 -4.44 32.18
CA ARG A 146 -23.69 -4.85 31.48
C ARG A 146 -23.90 -6.34 31.41
N TYR A 147 -22.84 -7.11 31.22
CA TYR A 147 -22.89 -8.54 30.86
C TYR A 147 -22.03 -9.43 31.77
N GLY A 148 -21.11 -8.86 32.52
CA GLY A 148 -20.08 -9.58 33.26
C GLY A 148 -18.93 -10.06 32.36
N MET A 149 -17.70 -9.95 32.87
CA MET A 149 -16.49 -10.36 32.13
C MET A 149 -16.46 -11.85 31.81
N ASP A 150 -17.08 -12.67 32.65
CA ASP A 150 -17.17 -14.12 32.43
C ASP A 150 -17.88 -14.50 31.12
N ALA A 151 -18.89 -13.71 30.73
CA ALA A 151 -19.57 -13.91 29.44
C ALA A 151 -18.65 -13.66 28.28
N TYR A 152 -17.83 -12.62 28.35
CA TYR A 152 -16.83 -12.28 27.35
C TYR A 152 -15.73 -13.33 27.25
N VAL A 153 -15.17 -13.76 28.40
CA VAL A 153 -14.13 -14.80 28.46
C VAL A 153 -14.64 -16.13 27.90
N ARG A 154 -15.86 -16.54 28.27
CA ARG A 154 -16.48 -17.75 27.69
C ARG A 154 -16.71 -17.61 26.18
N GLY A 155 -17.06 -16.42 25.69
CA GLY A 155 -17.19 -16.12 24.27
C GLY A 155 -15.87 -16.33 23.53
N ILE A 156 -14.76 -15.81 24.05
CA ILE A 156 -13.42 -16.00 23.51
C ILE A 156 -13.00 -17.47 23.56
N GLN A 157 -13.21 -18.16 24.68
CA GLN A 157 -12.90 -19.59 24.80
C GLN A 157 -13.67 -20.42 23.76
N ARG A 158 -14.95 -20.12 23.54
CA ARG A 158 -15.74 -20.77 22.48
C ARG A 158 -15.18 -20.47 21.09
N LEU A 159 -14.73 -19.26 20.83
CA LEU A 159 -14.09 -18.92 19.56
C LEU A 159 -12.86 -19.78 19.32
N PHE A 160 -11.99 -19.94 20.33
CA PHE A 160 -10.80 -20.78 20.21
C PHE A 160 -11.13 -22.27 20.13
N SER A 161 -12.13 -22.76 20.86
CA SER A 161 -12.54 -24.16 20.74
C SER A 161 -13.12 -24.50 19.35
N MET A 162 -13.72 -23.54 18.64
CA MET A 162 -14.13 -23.74 17.25
C MET A 162 -12.92 -23.93 16.31
N THR A 163 -11.76 -23.39 16.65
CA THR A 163 -10.54 -23.58 15.85
C THR A 163 -9.89 -24.96 16.02
N GLU A 164 -10.22 -25.65 17.10
CA GLU A 164 -9.70 -27.03 17.35
C GLU A 164 -10.46 -28.09 16.57
N VAL A 165 -11.71 -27.83 16.20
CA VAL A 165 -12.60 -28.81 15.55
C VAL A 165 -12.57 -28.71 14.02
N ALA A 166 -12.30 -27.54 13.47
CA ALA A 166 -12.30 -27.34 12.02
C ALA A 166 -10.88 -27.46 11.45
N THR A 167 -10.69 -28.39 10.52
CA THR A 167 -9.42 -28.64 9.82
C THR A 167 -8.87 -27.41 9.10
N ASP A 168 -9.73 -26.42 8.80
CA ASP A 168 -9.39 -25.21 8.05
C ASP A 168 -8.85 -24.06 8.94
N TYR A 169 -8.92 -24.20 10.27
CA TYR A 169 -8.53 -23.17 11.24
C TYR A 169 -7.23 -23.50 11.97
N THR A 170 -6.23 -24.03 11.28
CA THR A 170 -4.91 -24.24 11.89
C THR A 170 -4.14 -22.91 11.97
N ALA A 171 -3.31 -22.74 13.01
CA ALA A 171 -2.44 -21.55 13.12
C ALA A 171 -1.56 -21.36 11.87
N ALA A 172 -1.14 -22.46 11.24
CA ALA A 172 -0.39 -22.42 9.99
C ALA A 172 -1.23 -21.86 8.83
N SER A 173 -2.49 -22.28 8.67
CA SER A 173 -3.36 -21.77 7.60
C SER A 173 -3.68 -20.29 7.77
N MET A 174 -3.82 -19.80 9.01
CA MET A 174 -4.10 -18.41 9.34
C MET A 174 -2.92 -17.47 9.07
N ILE A 175 -1.69 -17.96 9.09
CA ILE A 175 -0.48 -17.17 8.84
C ILE A 175 0.03 -17.38 7.41
N LEU A 176 0.14 -18.65 6.98
CA LEU A 176 0.76 -19.00 5.71
C LEU A 176 -0.20 -18.90 4.51
N GLY A 177 -1.52 -19.03 4.74
CA GLY A 177 -2.49 -19.05 3.66
C GLY A 177 -2.51 -17.78 2.79
N MET A 178 -2.18 -16.61 3.36
CA MET A 178 -2.05 -15.40 2.57
C MET A 178 -0.80 -15.41 1.68
N PHE A 179 0.32 -15.96 2.17
CA PHE A 179 1.56 -16.04 1.39
C PHE A 179 1.43 -17.01 0.21
N ASP A 180 0.67 -18.07 0.39
CA ASP A 180 0.35 -19.01 -0.70
C ASP A 180 -0.36 -18.29 -1.86
N TRP A 181 -1.30 -17.39 -1.57
CA TRP A 181 -1.98 -16.61 -2.60
C TRP A 181 -1.06 -15.60 -3.29
N TYR A 182 -0.15 -14.95 -2.57
CA TYR A 182 0.87 -14.10 -3.19
C TYR A 182 1.77 -14.92 -4.10
N LEU A 183 2.19 -16.13 -3.70
CA LEU A 183 3.01 -17.02 -4.50
C LEU A 183 2.28 -17.49 -5.78
N GLN A 184 1.00 -17.90 -5.66
CA GLN A 184 0.19 -18.26 -6.82
C GLN A 184 0.02 -17.10 -7.78
N ASN A 185 -0.10 -15.87 -7.26
CA ASN A 185 -0.25 -14.68 -8.08
C ASN A 185 1.03 -14.29 -8.84
N LEU A 186 2.22 -14.74 -8.41
CA LEU A 186 3.47 -14.51 -9.14
C LEU A 186 3.40 -14.97 -10.59
N TYR A 187 2.58 -15.98 -10.89
CA TYR A 187 2.31 -16.41 -12.25
C TYR A 187 1.86 -15.25 -13.15
N TRP A 188 0.96 -14.40 -12.67
CA TRP A 188 0.43 -13.26 -13.41
C TRP A 188 1.42 -12.10 -13.44
N GLU A 189 2.05 -11.83 -12.32
CA GLU A 189 3.02 -10.75 -12.17
C GLU A 189 4.25 -10.94 -13.05
N ILE A 190 4.80 -12.16 -13.09
CA ILE A 190 5.94 -12.51 -13.97
C ILE A 190 5.57 -12.28 -15.43
N ARG A 191 4.37 -12.64 -15.85
CA ARG A 191 3.92 -12.43 -17.23
C ARG A 191 3.77 -10.95 -17.58
N MET A 192 3.20 -10.16 -16.66
CA MET A 192 3.16 -8.70 -16.83
C MET A 192 4.58 -8.11 -16.93
N CYS A 193 5.52 -8.59 -16.12
CA CYS A 193 6.92 -8.21 -16.21
C CYS A 193 7.55 -8.61 -17.58
N VAL A 194 7.20 -9.77 -18.14
CA VAL A 194 7.66 -10.16 -19.48
C VAL A 194 7.17 -9.17 -20.54
N PHE A 195 5.88 -8.78 -20.53
CA PHE A 195 5.36 -7.75 -21.42
C PHE A 195 6.09 -6.41 -21.27
N LEU A 196 6.39 -6.02 -20.03
CA LEU A 196 7.16 -4.82 -19.75
C LEU A 196 8.57 -4.90 -20.33
N ILE A 197 9.28 -6.01 -20.10
CA ILE A 197 10.64 -6.23 -20.60
C ILE A 197 10.65 -6.24 -22.14
N VAL A 198 9.72 -6.95 -22.78
CA VAL A 198 9.59 -6.96 -24.24
C VAL A 198 9.34 -5.55 -24.77
N GLY A 199 8.47 -4.78 -24.13
CA GLY A 199 8.21 -3.38 -24.48
C GLY A 199 9.45 -2.50 -24.34
N MET A 200 10.20 -2.65 -23.25
CA MET A 200 11.45 -1.91 -23.03
C MET A 200 12.51 -2.26 -24.07
N ILE A 201 12.64 -3.54 -24.44
CA ILE A 201 13.57 -3.99 -25.47
C ILE A 201 13.14 -3.43 -26.84
N ALA A 202 11.87 -3.57 -27.21
CA ALA A 202 11.35 -3.09 -28.50
C ALA A 202 11.57 -1.59 -28.68
N VAL A 203 11.23 -0.78 -27.67
CA VAL A 203 11.44 0.66 -27.71
C VAL A 203 12.93 1.00 -27.66
N GLY A 204 13.74 0.28 -26.89
CA GLY A 204 15.19 0.45 -26.85
C GLY A 204 15.85 0.19 -28.22
N LEU A 205 15.40 -0.83 -28.95
CA LEU A 205 15.86 -1.12 -30.31
C LEU A 205 15.45 -0.02 -31.30
N LEU A 206 14.23 0.51 -31.18
CA LEU A 206 13.77 1.65 -31.98
C LEU A 206 14.62 2.89 -31.75
N GLU A 207 14.91 3.21 -30.49
CA GLU A 207 15.78 4.33 -30.12
C GLU A 207 17.23 4.14 -30.65
N PHE A 208 17.75 2.92 -30.53
CA PHE A 208 19.07 2.61 -31.06
C PHE A 208 19.14 2.75 -32.60
N ALA A 209 18.16 2.18 -33.31
CA ALA A 209 18.07 2.33 -34.75
C ALA A 209 17.96 3.79 -35.20
N ALA A 210 17.12 4.58 -34.49
CA ALA A 210 16.99 6.01 -34.75
C ALA A 210 18.28 6.79 -34.46
N ALA A 211 19.06 6.39 -33.46
CA ALA A 211 20.35 7.02 -33.17
C ALA A 211 21.35 6.78 -34.31
N CYS A 212 21.38 5.58 -34.89
CA CYS A 212 22.23 5.26 -36.04
C CYS A 212 21.88 6.08 -37.30
N VAL A 213 20.58 6.33 -37.53
CA VAL A 213 20.09 7.11 -38.68
C VAL A 213 20.27 8.62 -38.49
N ARG A 214 20.13 9.10 -37.25
CA ARG A 214 20.16 10.53 -36.89
C ARG A 214 21.47 11.22 -37.25
N ASP A 215 22.58 10.50 -37.21
CA ASP A 215 23.90 11.05 -37.53
C ASP A 215 24.06 11.34 -39.03
N SER A 216 23.21 10.74 -39.89
CA SER A 216 23.28 10.85 -41.34
C SER A 216 22.28 11.82 -41.99
N TYR A 217 21.29 12.34 -41.24
CA TYR A 217 20.17 13.15 -41.79
C TYR A 217 20.03 14.54 -41.22
N ALA A 218 19.70 15.52 -42.10
CA ALA A 218 19.48 16.94 -41.74
C ALA A 218 18.17 17.19 -40.97
N GLY A 219 17.18 16.29 -41.02
CA GLY A 219 15.83 16.44 -40.43
C GLY A 219 15.68 15.97 -38.98
N LYS A 220 16.58 16.30 -38.06
CA LYS A 220 16.66 15.76 -36.69
C LYS A 220 15.37 15.89 -35.87
N ASP A 221 14.58 16.92 -36.03
CA ASP A 221 13.37 17.15 -35.21
C ASP A 221 12.17 16.34 -35.71
N THR A 222 12.05 16.12 -37.01
CA THR A 222 11.01 15.26 -37.59
C THR A 222 11.23 13.81 -37.17
N ILE A 223 12.48 13.32 -37.22
CA ILE A 223 12.83 11.96 -36.80
C ILE A 223 12.48 11.74 -35.32
N LYS A 224 12.76 12.70 -34.45
CA LYS A 224 12.40 12.61 -33.02
C LYS A 224 10.89 12.55 -32.80
N LYS A 225 10.09 13.32 -33.56
CA LYS A 225 8.61 13.27 -33.47
C LYS A 225 8.07 11.92 -33.92
N VAL A 226 8.53 11.43 -35.06
CA VAL A 226 8.11 10.12 -35.58
C VAL A 226 8.50 8.99 -34.61
N LEU A 227 9.73 9.01 -34.10
CA LEU A 227 10.20 8.05 -33.12
C LEU A 227 9.30 8.04 -31.87
N ARG A 228 9.00 9.19 -31.31
CA ARG A 228 8.12 9.30 -30.13
C ARG A 228 6.72 8.74 -30.41
N ILE A 229 6.13 9.01 -31.57
CA ILE A 229 4.84 8.43 -31.96
C ILE A 229 4.95 6.92 -32.02
N LEU A 230 6.00 6.40 -32.66
CA LEU A 230 6.22 4.97 -32.81
C LEU A 230 6.41 4.25 -31.46
N GLU A 231 7.21 4.83 -30.55
CA GLU A 231 7.39 4.33 -29.17
C GLU A 231 6.05 4.20 -28.43
N TRP A 232 5.23 5.25 -28.46
CA TRP A 232 3.92 5.21 -27.83
C TRP A 232 2.98 4.21 -28.49
N THR A 233 2.99 4.13 -29.82
CA THR A 233 2.16 3.18 -30.58
C THR A 233 2.53 1.74 -30.25
N VAL A 234 3.83 1.38 -30.28
CA VAL A 234 4.30 0.04 -29.93
C VAL A 234 3.99 -0.27 -28.48
N SER A 235 4.21 0.68 -27.56
CA SER A 235 3.92 0.48 -26.13
C SER A 235 2.43 0.29 -25.88
N ALA A 236 1.56 1.07 -26.51
CA ALA A 236 0.13 0.95 -26.40
C ALA A 236 -0.39 -0.37 -26.99
N LEU A 237 0.14 -0.78 -28.13
CA LEU A 237 -0.22 -2.06 -28.76
C LEU A 237 0.15 -3.24 -27.85
N LEU A 238 1.35 -3.24 -27.27
CA LEU A 238 1.79 -4.27 -26.31
C LEU A 238 0.90 -4.28 -25.05
N ALA A 239 0.49 -3.12 -24.56
CA ALA A 239 -0.44 -3.05 -23.43
C ALA A 239 -1.81 -3.63 -23.77
N VAL A 240 -2.34 -3.35 -24.97
CA VAL A 240 -3.60 -3.93 -25.44
C VAL A 240 -3.49 -5.45 -25.59
N ILE A 241 -2.38 -5.94 -26.19
CA ILE A 241 -2.10 -7.37 -26.32
C ILE A 241 -2.03 -8.02 -24.94
N MET A 242 -1.33 -7.41 -23.97
CA MET A 242 -1.25 -7.88 -22.59
C MET A 242 -2.62 -7.98 -21.93
N VAL A 243 -3.43 -6.92 -22.01
CA VAL A 243 -4.79 -6.88 -21.42
C VAL A 243 -5.67 -7.97 -22.03
N PHE A 244 -5.66 -8.10 -23.36
CA PHE A 244 -6.41 -9.14 -24.05
C PHE A 244 -5.93 -10.55 -23.65
N TRP A 245 -4.63 -10.74 -23.57
CA TRP A 245 -4.04 -12.01 -23.17
C TRP A 245 -4.42 -12.37 -21.73
N LEU A 246 -4.29 -11.42 -20.76
CA LEU A 246 -4.69 -11.62 -19.36
C LEU A 246 -6.15 -12.03 -19.25
N TYR A 247 -7.03 -11.34 -20.00
CA TYR A 247 -8.44 -11.68 -20.05
C TYR A 247 -8.68 -13.10 -20.58
N ARG A 248 -8.04 -13.47 -21.67
CA ARG A 248 -8.17 -14.81 -22.29
C ARG A 248 -7.66 -15.93 -21.40
N GLN A 249 -6.68 -15.68 -20.57
CA GLN A 249 -6.10 -16.67 -19.64
C GLN A 249 -6.86 -16.81 -18.31
N GLY A 250 -7.95 -16.08 -18.11
CA GLY A 250 -8.76 -16.17 -16.90
C GLY A 250 -8.23 -15.34 -15.72
N PHE A 251 -7.39 -14.34 -15.97
CA PHE A 251 -7.00 -13.36 -14.95
C PHE A 251 -8.21 -12.60 -14.40
N CYS A 252 -9.17 -12.29 -15.28
CA CYS A 252 -10.46 -11.71 -14.96
C CYS A 252 -11.54 -12.75 -15.20
N ALA A 253 -12.43 -12.96 -14.23
CA ALA A 253 -13.58 -13.80 -14.43
C ALA A 253 -14.75 -13.02 -15.07
N THR A 254 -15.59 -13.74 -15.81
CA THR A 254 -16.80 -13.17 -16.46
C THR A 254 -18.04 -13.24 -15.56
N GLU A 255 -17.99 -14.08 -14.53
CA GLU A 255 -19.04 -14.16 -13.53
C GLU A 255 -18.71 -13.20 -12.37
N TYR A 256 -19.42 -12.08 -12.33
CA TYR A 256 -19.16 -11.02 -11.35
C TYR A 256 -19.86 -11.24 -10.00
N THR A 257 -20.59 -12.34 -9.83
CA THR A 257 -21.31 -12.69 -8.60
C THR A 257 -20.41 -13.25 -7.51
N HIS A 258 -19.15 -13.57 -7.83
CA HIS A 258 -18.20 -14.18 -6.90
C HIS A 258 -16.92 -13.38 -6.80
N TYR A 259 -16.31 -13.36 -5.61
CA TYR A 259 -14.98 -12.76 -5.38
C TYR A 259 -13.88 -13.26 -6.31
N GLY A 260 -14.01 -14.46 -6.86
CA GLY A 260 -13.10 -14.99 -7.88
C GLY A 260 -12.88 -14.04 -9.05
N ALA A 261 -13.89 -13.21 -9.37
CA ALA A 261 -13.80 -12.23 -10.45
C ALA A 261 -12.70 -11.18 -10.27
N ILE A 262 -12.41 -10.84 -9.03
CA ILE A 262 -11.48 -9.75 -8.69
C ILE A 262 -10.24 -10.22 -7.96
N ILE A 263 -10.15 -11.51 -7.62
CA ILE A 263 -9.10 -11.99 -6.71
C ILE A 263 -7.70 -11.78 -7.32
N TRP A 264 -7.47 -12.26 -8.53
CA TRP A 264 -6.16 -12.12 -9.16
C TRP A 264 -5.79 -10.68 -9.51
N PRO A 265 -6.69 -9.87 -10.13
CA PRO A 265 -6.44 -8.45 -10.31
C PRO A 265 -6.19 -7.71 -8.98
N GLY A 266 -6.97 -8.03 -7.94
CA GLY A 266 -6.83 -7.43 -6.62
C GLY A 266 -5.52 -7.80 -5.93
N VAL A 267 -5.13 -9.10 -5.93
CA VAL A 267 -3.84 -9.54 -5.36
C VAL A 267 -2.67 -8.89 -6.10
N THR A 268 -2.72 -8.85 -7.43
CA THR A 268 -1.69 -8.15 -8.23
C THR A 268 -1.61 -6.67 -7.85
N PHE A 269 -2.75 -6.01 -7.67
CA PHE A 269 -2.80 -4.60 -7.25
C PHE A 269 -2.19 -4.40 -5.86
N LEU A 270 -2.50 -5.28 -4.91
CA LEU A 270 -1.94 -5.23 -3.55
C LEU A 270 -0.43 -5.52 -3.56
N THR A 271 0.04 -6.49 -4.35
CA THR A 271 1.48 -6.75 -4.53
C THR A 271 2.21 -5.52 -5.08
N LEU A 272 1.66 -4.90 -6.13
CA LEU A 272 2.21 -3.66 -6.66
C LEU A 272 2.21 -2.54 -5.62
N THR A 273 1.17 -2.46 -4.79
CA THR A 273 1.09 -1.51 -3.68
C THR A 273 2.21 -1.75 -2.66
N LEU A 274 2.45 -3.00 -2.26
CA LEU A 274 3.55 -3.36 -1.36
C LEU A 274 4.91 -2.98 -1.96
N LEU A 275 5.14 -3.28 -3.23
CA LEU A 275 6.39 -2.96 -3.92
C LEU A 275 6.61 -1.44 -4.04
N VAL A 276 5.58 -0.69 -4.43
CA VAL A 276 5.67 0.77 -4.58
C VAL A 276 5.85 1.45 -3.22
N THR A 277 5.12 1.03 -2.19
CA THR A 277 5.27 1.57 -0.84
C THR A 277 6.67 1.31 -0.31
N LEU A 278 7.18 0.09 -0.47
CA LEU A 278 8.53 -0.28 -0.06
C LEU A 278 9.58 0.56 -0.81
N TRP A 279 9.45 0.68 -2.12
CA TRP A 279 10.32 1.53 -2.92
C TRP A 279 10.31 2.99 -2.44
N ARG A 280 9.12 3.56 -2.13
CA ARG A 280 9.01 4.94 -1.64
C ARG A 280 9.63 5.14 -0.26
N ILE A 281 9.49 4.17 0.64
CA ILE A 281 10.13 4.20 1.98
C ILE A 281 11.64 4.32 1.83
N PHE A 282 12.24 3.55 0.92
CA PHE A 282 13.70 3.53 0.74
C PHE A 282 14.22 4.59 -0.25
N THR A 283 13.35 5.31 -0.95
CA THR A 283 13.78 6.39 -1.86
C THR A 283 14.33 7.57 -1.06
N PRO A 284 15.63 7.95 -1.20
CA PRO A 284 16.22 9.03 -0.40
C PRO A 284 15.55 10.38 -0.61
N SER A 285 15.12 10.68 -1.85
CA SER A 285 14.49 11.94 -2.23
C SER A 285 12.99 12.04 -1.88
N ALA A 286 12.39 10.98 -1.33
CA ALA A 286 10.99 11.02 -0.93
C ALA A 286 10.82 11.84 0.37
N PRO A 287 9.83 12.76 0.43
CA PRO A 287 9.49 13.48 1.65
C PRO A 287 9.16 12.51 2.80
N LYS A 288 9.50 12.89 4.03
CA LYS A 288 9.25 12.06 5.22
C LYS A 288 7.76 11.73 5.43
N GLU A 289 6.89 12.68 5.10
CA GLU A 289 5.44 12.49 5.15
C GLU A 289 4.97 11.43 4.15
N GLU A 290 5.56 11.40 2.97
CA GLU A 290 5.27 10.37 1.96
C GLU A 290 5.81 9.00 2.41
N LYS A 291 6.98 8.94 3.02
CA LYS A 291 7.53 7.71 3.60
C LYS A 291 6.64 7.18 4.72
N LEU A 292 6.11 8.08 5.57
CA LEU A 292 5.17 7.71 6.62
C LEU A 292 3.89 7.09 6.04
N VAL A 293 3.23 7.76 5.09
CA VAL A 293 2.01 7.24 4.44
C VAL A 293 2.30 5.90 3.77
N SER A 294 3.41 5.80 3.05
CA SER A 294 3.83 4.54 2.41
C SER A 294 4.03 3.43 3.44
N GLY A 295 4.67 3.74 4.57
CA GLY A 295 4.88 2.78 5.66
C GLY A 295 3.58 2.31 6.30
N LEU A 296 2.65 3.21 6.55
CA LEU A 296 1.34 2.88 7.12
C LEU A 296 0.53 1.98 6.16
N ILE A 297 0.48 2.32 4.86
CA ILE A 297 -0.21 1.51 3.86
C ILE A 297 0.46 0.14 3.71
N PHE A 298 1.79 0.09 3.68
CA PHE A 298 2.54 -1.17 3.64
C PHE A 298 2.15 -2.08 4.81
N LEU A 299 2.17 -1.55 6.03
CA LEU A 299 1.82 -2.30 7.22
C LEU A 299 0.37 -2.82 7.16
N ILE A 300 -0.59 -1.96 6.82
CA ILE A 300 -1.99 -2.34 6.74
C ILE A 300 -2.20 -3.47 5.73
N VAL A 301 -1.71 -3.31 4.50
CA VAL A 301 -1.86 -4.34 3.46
C VAL A 301 -1.24 -5.66 3.89
N LEU A 302 -0.09 -5.61 4.59
CA LEU A 302 0.61 -6.81 5.03
C LEU A 302 -0.09 -7.50 6.19
N ILE A 303 -0.59 -6.75 7.18
CA ILE A 303 -1.06 -7.34 8.45
C ILE A 303 -2.54 -7.68 8.48
N THR A 304 -3.38 -7.08 7.65
CA THR A 304 -4.85 -7.25 7.73
C THR A 304 -5.30 -8.71 7.53
N SER A 305 -4.60 -9.48 6.73
CA SER A 305 -4.92 -10.90 6.51
C SER A 305 -4.32 -11.85 7.54
N LEU A 306 -3.42 -11.36 8.41
CA LEU A 306 -2.84 -12.19 9.47
C LEU A 306 -3.91 -12.59 10.50
N GLY A 307 -3.95 -13.86 10.83
CA GLY A 307 -4.94 -14.40 11.75
C GLY A 307 -6.31 -14.69 11.14
N SER A 308 -6.42 -14.69 9.81
CA SER A 308 -7.64 -15.05 9.08
C SER A 308 -7.41 -16.28 8.22
N ASN A 309 -8.32 -17.24 8.29
CA ASN A 309 -8.34 -18.40 7.37
C ASN A 309 -8.83 -18.01 5.95
N ASN A 310 -9.34 -16.80 5.79
CA ASN A 310 -9.84 -16.30 4.51
C ASN A 310 -8.72 -15.81 3.58
N LYS A 311 -7.48 -16.23 3.80
CA LYS A 311 -6.32 -15.91 2.95
C LYS A 311 -6.18 -14.39 2.72
N LEU A 312 -6.22 -13.91 1.46
CA LEU A 312 -6.11 -12.49 1.14
C LEU A 312 -7.45 -11.74 1.01
N TYR A 313 -8.60 -12.40 1.19
CA TYR A 313 -9.89 -11.71 1.14
C TYR A 313 -9.99 -10.50 2.08
N PRO A 314 -9.53 -10.57 3.36
CA PRO A 314 -9.56 -9.39 4.21
C PRO A 314 -8.70 -8.24 3.69
N SER A 315 -7.55 -8.54 3.07
CA SER A 315 -6.67 -7.50 2.50
C SER A 315 -7.27 -6.81 1.29
N MET A 316 -8.22 -7.44 0.55
CA MET A 316 -8.93 -6.77 -0.54
C MET A 316 -9.65 -5.50 -0.08
N ASN A 317 -10.09 -5.47 1.17
CA ASN A 317 -10.75 -4.31 1.73
C ASN A 317 -9.80 -3.12 1.94
N ASN A 318 -8.48 -3.35 1.97
CA ASN A 318 -7.49 -2.28 2.04
C ASN A 318 -7.34 -1.52 0.72
N LEU A 319 -7.99 -1.98 -0.33
CA LEU A 319 -7.99 -1.28 -1.62
C LEU A 319 -8.53 0.15 -1.49
N PHE A 320 -9.40 0.44 -0.51
CA PHE A 320 -9.87 1.81 -0.30
C PHE A 320 -8.76 2.77 0.18
N LEU A 321 -7.68 2.27 0.79
CA LEU A 321 -6.47 3.05 1.08
C LEU A 321 -5.44 2.93 -0.04
N ALA A 322 -5.27 1.73 -0.59
CA ALA A 322 -4.28 1.44 -1.61
C ALA A 322 -4.60 2.13 -2.96
N LEU A 323 -5.87 2.16 -3.37
CA LEU A 323 -6.27 2.74 -4.65
C LEU A 323 -5.97 4.24 -4.77
N PRO A 324 -6.39 5.12 -3.85
CA PRO A 324 -6.05 6.54 -3.92
C PRO A 324 -4.54 6.77 -3.92
N TYR A 325 -3.81 6.02 -3.08
CA TYR A 325 -2.36 6.10 -3.01
C TYR A 325 -1.69 5.68 -4.33
N MET A 326 -2.05 4.54 -4.89
CA MET A 326 -1.47 4.04 -6.13
C MET A 326 -1.84 4.90 -7.33
N ASN A 327 -3.07 5.42 -7.39
CA ASN A 327 -3.48 6.38 -8.42
C ASN A 327 -2.64 7.65 -8.36
N TRP A 328 -2.36 8.16 -7.16
CA TRP A 328 -1.49 9.31 -7.00
C TRP A 328 -0.04 9.02 -7.40
N GLN A 329 0.51 7.86 -7.01
CA GLN A 329 1.84 7.44 -7.42
C GLN A 329 1.93 7.23 -8.94
N PHE A 330 0.91 6.62 -9.54
CA PHE A 330 0.86 6.42 -10.98
C PHE A 330 0.73 7.74 -11.75
N TYR A 331 -0.08 8.68 -11.27
CA TYR A 331 -0.15 10.03 -11.83
C TYR A 331 1.22 10.72 -11.80
N ARG A 332 1.91 10.66 -10.66
CA ARG A 332 3.27 11.22 -10.54
C ARG A 332 4.25 10.54 -11.49
N PHE A 333 4.18 9.22 -11.56
CA PHE A 333 5.00 8.46 -12.51
C PHE A 333 4.73 8.91 -13.95
N CYS A 334 3.48 9.02 -14.38
CA CYS A 334 3.14 9.50 -15.70
C CYS A 334 3.63 10.93 -15.97
N LYS A 335 3.55 11.81 -14.96
CA LYS A 335 3.94 13.21 -15.08
C LYS A 335 5.46 13.42 -15.09
N TYR A 336 6.20 12.72 -14.25
CA TYR A 336 7.61 13.00 -14.00
C TYR A 336 8.58 11.96 -14.55
N ALA A 337 8.16 10.72 -14.78
CA ALA A 337 9.01 9.74 -15.41
C ALA A 337 9.16 10.04 -16.90
N GLY A 338 10.34 10.47 -17.27
CA GLY A 338 10.76 10.72 -18.65
C GLY A 338 11.50 9.54 -19.24
N SER A 339 12.62 9.82 -19.89
CA SER A 339 13.57 8.82 -20.37
C SER A 339 14.67 8.62 -19.33
N PHE A 340 15.08 7.36 -19.16
CA PHE A 340 16.24 6.99 -18.36
C PHE A 340 17.45 6.77 -19.29
N ARG A 341 18.54 7.49 -19.06
CA ARG A 341 19.75 7.37 -19.87
C ARG A 341 20.71 6.36 -19.21
N TRP A 342 20.95 5.26 -19.91
CA TRP A 342 21.95 4.28 -19.53
C TRP A 342 23.05 4.18 -20.58
N LYS A 343 24.24 4.70 -20.26
CA LYS A 343 25.37 4.83 -21.21
C LYS A 343 24.93 5.61 -22.48
N ARG A 344 24.89 4.93 -23.63
CA ARG A 344 24.51 5.50 -24.94
C ARG A 344 23.03 5.30 -25.29
N VAL A 345 22.30 4.49 -24.51
CA VAL A 345 20.89 4.18 -24.76
C VAL A 345 20.00 5.01 -23.89
N THR A 346 18.99 5.63 -24.48
CA THR A 346 17.93 6.35 -23.77
C THR A 346 16.72 5.43 -23.70
N LEU A 347 16.38 4.94 -22.52
CA LEU A 347 15.21 4.09 -22.31
C LEU A 347 13.99 4.98 -22.03
N SER A 348 13.02 4.95 -22.94
CA SER A 348 11.74 5.66 -22.76
C SER A 348 10.89 5.01 -21.67
N ALA A 349 10.17 5.83 -20.88
CA ALA A 349 9.21 5.33 -19.90
C ALA A 349 7.85 4.93 -20.53
N ALA A 350 7.68 5.10 -21.84
CA ALA A 350 6.41 4.81 -22.52
C ALA A 350 5.91 3.37 -22.31
N PRO A 351 6.74 2.31 -22.42
CA PRO A 351 6.28 0.94 -22.17
C PRO A 351 5.73 0.75 -20.76
N ALA A 352 6.43 1.26 -19.75
CA ALA A 352 5.97 1.14 -18.37
C ALA A 352 4.66 1.90 -18.14
N LYS A 353 4.53 3.12 -18.69
CA LYS A 353 3.29 3.90 -18.58
C LYS A 353 2.11 3.19 -19.26
N CYS A 354 2.31 2.61 -20.43
CA CYS A 354 1.25 1.89 -21.15
C CYS A 354 0.89 0.56 -20.47
N ILE A 355 1.86 -0.24 -20.05
CA ILE A 355 1.63 -1.54 -19.40
C ILE A 355 0.91 -1.35 -18.05
N PHE A 356 1.41 -0.48 -17.18
CA PHE A 356 0.74 -0.19 -15.90
C PHE A 356 -0.60 0.51 -16.11
N GLY A 357 -0.70 1.44 -17.09
CA GLY A 357 -1.97 2.07 -17.45
C GLY A 357 -3.00 1.08 -17.95
N GLY A 358 -2.60 0.13 -18.78
CA GLY A 358 -3.45 -0.96 -19.25
C GLY A 358 -3.93 -1.87 -18.12
N PHE A 359 -3.04 -2.23 -17.19
CA PHE A 359 -3.41 -2.99 -15.99
C PHE A 359 -4.38 -2.22 -15.09
N PHE A 360 -4.12 -0.93 -14.80
CA PHE A 360 -5.02 -0.10 -14.00
C PHE A 360 -6.40 0.03 -14.66
N LEU A 361 -6.44 0.24 -15.98
CA LEU A 361 -7.70 0.31 -16.72
C LEU A 361 -8.48 -1.01 -16.62
N LEU A 362 -7.82 -2.15 -16.86
CA LEU A 362 -8.41 -3.49 -16.72
C LEU A 362 -8.96 -3.69 -15.30
N PHE A 363 -8.17 -3.35 -14.29
CA PHE A 363 -8.54 -3.47 -12.89
C PHE A 363 -9.78 -2.63 -12.58
N PHE A 364 -9.83 -1.35 -12.98
CA PHE A 364 -10.99 -0.49 -12.74
C PHE A 364 -12.26 -0.97 -13.47
N ILE A 365 -12.11 -1.46 -14.70
CA ILE A 365 -13.24 -2.05 -15.43
C ILE A 365 -13.76 -3.28 -14.68
N GLN A 366 -12.87 -4.18 -14.27
CA GLN A 366 -13.25 -5.40 -13.56
C GLN A 366 -13.97 -5.11 -12.25
N VAL A 367 -13.46 -4.15 -11.49
CA VAL A 367 -14.06 -3.70 -10.22
C VAL A 367 -15.40 -3.05 -10.46
N GLY A 368 -15.52 -2.20 -11.47
CA GLY A 368 -16.80 -1.56 -11.83
C GLY A 368 -17.87 -2.58 -12.22
N LEU A 369 -17.50 -3.60 -13.00
CA LEU A 369 -18.40 -4.69 -13.38
C LEU A 369 -18.81 -5.54 -12.18
N PHE A 370 -17.86 -5.87 -11.30
CA PHE A 370 -18.12 -6.57 -10.06
C PHE A 370 -19.06 -5.76 -9.16
N GLY A 371 -18.74 -4.48 -8.89
CA GLY A 371 -19.58 -3.61 -8.07
C GLY A 371 -20.99 -3.44 -8.63
N ARG A 372 -21.12 -3.31 -9.96
CA ARG A 372 -22.44 -3.27 -10.61
C ARG A 372 -23.25 -4.54 -10.32
N SER A 373 -22.63 -5.71 -10.42
CA SER A 373 -23.31 -6.99 -10.18
C SER A 373 -23.79 -7.14 -8.75
N PHE A 374 -23.02 -6.64 -7.77
CA PHE A 374 -23.38 -6.74 -6.36
C PHE A 374 -24.38 -5.68 -5.88
N VAL A 375 -24.29 -4.45 -6.45
CA VAL A 375 -25.10 -3.32 -5.95
C VAL A 375 -26.44 -3.22 -6.67
N PHE A 376 -26.51 -3.64 -7.94
CA PHE A 376 -27.67 -3.38 -8.82
C PHE A 376 -28.39 -4.63 -9.32
N VAL A 377 -27.93 -5.83 -8.97
CA VAL A 377 -28.64 -7.07 -9.33
C VAL A 377 -29.56 -7.45 -8.19
N GLU A 378 -30.86 -7.34 -8.38
CA GLU A 378 -31.88 -7.82 -7.46
C GLU A 378 -31.74 -9.33 -7.26
N GLY A 379 -31.76 -9.79 -6.02
CA GLY A 379 -31.83 -11.21 -5.67
C GLY A 379 -30.49 -11.88 -5.32
N THR A 380 -29.41 -11.14 -5.12
CA THR A 380 -28.13 -11.66 -4.57
C THR A 380 -28.03 -11.45 -3.06
N GLY A 381 -29.16 -11.42 -2.36
CA GLY A 381 -29.24 -11.38 -0.90
C GLY A 381 -29.27 -12.77 -0.30
#